data_380d117302ef21208e044eb37c5ce048
#
_entry.id   380d117302ef21208e044eb37c5ce048
#
_cell.length_a   1.000
_cell.length_b   1.000
_cell.length_c   1.000
_cell.angle_alpha   90.00
_cell.angle_beta   90.00
_cell.angle_gamma   90.00
#
_symmetry.space_group_name_H-M   'P 1'
#
loop_
_entity.id
_entity.type
_entity.pdbx_description
1 polymer ?
#
loop_
_entity_poly.entity_id
_entity_poly.type
_entity_poly.pdbx_seq_one_letter_code
_entity_poly.pdbx_strand_id
1 'polypeptide(L)'
;SNRPPVPEARHILVANLGSTSFKFRLFEMPSERVLAKGGFERLGSPRAAWKIRVGDKPEKTGEGDVTTHEDAIRLVDRELGGLAGLAAVGFKPVMARGISGTQFMDGRVLAAMEEISALLPAHN
;
A
#
# COMPACT_ATOMS: atom_id res chain seq x y z
N SER A 1 -20.92 -33.48 -1.91
CA SER A 1 -20.69 -33.40 -0.51
C SER A 1 -21.27 -32.11 0.06
N ASN A 2 -21.78 -32.18 1.27
CA ASN A 2 -22.48 -31.07 1.92
C ASN A 2 -21.56 -30.19 2.77
N ARG A 3 -20.29 -30.21 2.47
CA ARG A 3 -19.36 -29.30 3.18
C ARG A 3 -19.60 -27.85 2.77
N PRO A 4 -19.71 -26.94 3.75
CA PRO A 4 -19.70 -25.53 3.39
C PRO A 4 -18.39 -25.21 2.66
N PRO A 5 -18.41 -24.31 1.67
CA PRO A 5 -17.19 -23.92 0.99
C PRO A 5 -16.21 -23.31 1.98
N VAL A 6 -14.93 -23.69 1.85
CA VAL A 6 -13.86 -23.06 2.63
C VAL A 6 -13.70 -21.63 2.09
N PRO A 7 -13.68 -20.62 2.96
CA PRO A 7 -13.44 -19.27 2.48
C PRO A 7 -12.13 -19.19 1.69
N GLU A 8 -12.19 -18.65 0.50
CA GLU A 8 -10.98 -18.42 -0.28
C GLU A 8 -10.10 -17.40 0.42
N ALA A 9 -8.78 -17.60 0.29
CA ALA A 9 -7.83 -16.63 0.80
C ALA A 9 -8.01 -15.30 0.06
N ARG A 10 -7.98 -14.22 0.81
CA ARG A 10 -8.10 -12.87 0.27
C ARG A 10 -6.86 -12.08 0.63
N HIS A 11 -6.44 -11.24 -0.28
CA HIS A 11 -5.33 -10.33 -0.04
C HIS A 11 -5.88 -8.95 0.27
N ILE A 12 -5.45 -8.39 1.39
CA ILE A 12 -5.87 -7.07 1.83
C ILE A 12 -4.62 -6.22 2.03
N LEU A 13 -4.58 -5.08 1.37
CA LEU A 13 -3.51 -4.11 1.54
C LEU A 13 -3.95 -3.05 2.54
N VAL A 14 -3.10 -2.79 3.54
CA VAL A 14 -3.31 -1.71 4.49
C VAL A 14 -2.20 -0.69 4.27
N ALA A 15 -2.57 0.55 4.03
CA ALA A 15 -1.63 1.61 3.74
C ALA A 15 -1.82 2.80 4.68
N ASN A 16 -0.70 3.30 5.22
CA ASN A 16 -0.66 4.53 5.98
C ASN A 16 -0.02 5.60 5.11
N LEU A 17 -0.75 6.67 4.84
CA LEU A 17 -0.30 7.76 3.98
C LEU A 17 -0.06 9.02 4.81
N GLY A 18 1.20 9.39 4.96
CA GLY A 18 1.59 10.67 5.53
C GLY A 18 1.92 11.67 4.44
N SER A 19 2.15 12.93 4.82
CA SER A 19 2.48 13.98 3.85
C SER A 19 3.78 13.71 3.10
N THR A 20 4.75 13.06 3.74
CA THR A 20 6.05 12.72 3.15
C THR A 20 6.38 11.24 3.27
N SER A 21 5.40 10.41 3.62
CA SER A 21 5.63 9.00 3.85
C SER A 21 4.51 8.14 3.33
N PHE A 22 4.84 6.89 3.10
CA PHE A 22 3.89 5.87 2.71
C PHE A 22 4.38 4.56 3.32
N LYS A 23 3.51 3.87 4.07
CA LYS A 23 3.84 2.55 4.61
C LYS A 23 2.72 1.59 4.26
N PHE A 24 3.06 0.35 3.97
CA PHE A 24 2.04 -0.63 3.62
C PHE A 24 2.36 -2.00 4.20
N ARG A 25 1.31 -2.80 4.37
CA ARG A 25 1.38 -4.24 4.62
C ARG A 25 0.32 -4.93 3.80
N LEU A 26 0.70 -6.03 3.19
CA LEU A 26 -0.22 -6.89 2.46
C LEU A 26 -0.48 -8.12 3.31
N PHE A 27 -1.74 -8.36 3.65
CA PHE A 27 -2.17 -9.49 4.47
C PHE A 27 -2.91 -10.52 3.63
N GLU A 28 -2.70 -11.76 3.98
CA GLU A 28 -3.54 -12.85 3.53
C GLU A 28 -4.61 -13.10 4.61
N MET A 29 -5.87 -13.08 4.22
CA MET A 29 -6.98 -13.34 5.13
C MET A 29 -7.62 -14.67 4.78
N PRO A 30 -8.10 -15.45 5.74
CA PRO A 30 -8.29 -15.11 7.16
C PRO A 30 -7.07 -15.35 8.06
N SER A 31 -5.98 -15.86 7.54
CA SER A 31 -4.80 -16.19 8.36
C SER A 31 -4.12 -14.99 9.01
N GLU A 32 -4.33 -13.80 8.47
CA GLU A 32 -3.66 -12.57 8.87
C GLU A 32 -2.15 -12.60 8.67
N ARG A 33 -1.68 -13.49 7.80
CA ARG A 33 -0.26 -13.60 7.48
C ARG A 33 0.19 -12.39 6.66
N VAL A 34 1.31 -11.80 7.02
CA VAL A 34 1.90 -10.69 6.26
C VAL A 34 2.64 -11.26 5.06
N LEU A 35 2.15 -10.96 3.86
CA LEU A 35 2.75 -11.43 2.61
C LEU A 35 3.81 -10.47 2.07
N ALA A 36 3.68 -9.19 2.37
CA ALA A 36 4.60 -8.16 1.94
C ALA A 36 4.48 -6.95 2.85
N LYS A 37 5.55 -6.18 2.95
CA LYS A 37 5.54 -4.93 3.68
C LYS A 37 6.59 -3.98 3.11
N GLY A 38 6.39 -2.70 3.33
CA GLY A 38 7.36 -1.71 2.90
C GLY A 38 7.05 -0.32 3.40
N GLY A 39 7.98 0.56 3.14
CA GLY A 39 7.85 1.94 3.55
C GLY A 39 8.66 2.86 2.66
N PHE A 40 8.14 4.07 2.52
CA PHE A 40 8.74 5.16 1.78
C PHE A 40 8.83 6.34 2.72
N GLU A 41 9.98 6.98 2.77
CA GLU A 41 10.23 8.12 3.66
C GLU A 41 10.81 9.28 2.87
N ARG A 42 10.60 10.49 3.37
CA ARG A 42 11.11 11.73 2.78
C ARG A 42 10.66 11.92 1.33
N LEU A 43 9.45 11.47 1.01
CA LEU A 43 8.83 11.72 -0.28
C LEU A 43 8.69 13.23 -0.49
N GLY A 44 8.91 13.68 -1.71
CA GLY A 44 8.99 15.10 -2.05
C GLY A 44 10.39 15.67 -1.96
N SER A 45 11.37 14.85 -1.63
CA SER A 45 12.77 15.24 -1.43
C SER A 45 13.67 14.38 -2.31
N PRO A 46 14.84 14.89 -2.75
CA PRO A 46 15.80 14.05 -3.47
C PRO A 46 16.44 12.97 -2.59
N ARG A 47 16.21 13.01 -1.28
CA ARG A 47 16.68 11.98 -0.34
C ARG A 47 15.58 10.98 0.02
N ALA A 48 14.50 10.94 -0.73
CA ALA A 48 13.45 9.95 -0.53
C ALA A 48 14.04 8.53 -0.59
N ALA A 49 13.72 7.73 0.40
CA ALA A 49 14.26 6.38 0.54
C ALA A 49 13.13 5.39 0.74
N TRP A 50 13.33 4.17 0.27
CA TRP A 50 12.29 3.15 0.40
C TRP A 50 12.89 1.77 0.62
N LYS A 51 12.04 0.88 1.16
CA LYS A 51 12.35 -0.53 1.31
C LYS A 51 11.07 -1.35 1.14
N ILE A 52 11.17 -2.49 0.48
CA ILE A 52 10.05 -3.41 0.25
C ILE A 52 10.56 -4.83 0.40
N ARG A 53 9.80 -5.62 1.16
CA ARG A 53 10.03 -7.06 1.27
C ARG A 53 8.77 -7.81 0.84
N VAL A 54 8.92 -8.78 -0.06
CA VAL A 54 7.83 -9.64 -0.53
C VAL A 54 8.16 -11.07 -0.11
N GLY A 55 7.33 -11.65 0.76
CA GLY A 55 7.53 -13.01 1.27
C GLY A 55 8.88 -13.16 1.95
N ASP A 56 9.58 -14.22 1.62
CA ASP A 56 10.91 -14.53 2.16
C ASP A 56 12.05 -14.01 1.28
N LYS A 57 11.72 -13.23 0.26
CA LYS A 57 12.74 -12.68 -0.62
C LYS A 57 13.56 -11.61 0.08
N PRO A 58 14.80 -11.37 -0.37
CA PRO A 58 15.59 -10.29 0.18
C PRO A 58 14.89 -8.94 0.04
N GLU A 59 15.05 -8.10 1.04
CA GLU A 59 14.50 -6.75 1.02
C GLU A 59 15.12 -5.93 -0.11
N LYS A 60 14.29 -5.26 -0.88
CA LYS A 60 14.74 -4.32 -1.89
C LYS A 60 14.72 -2.92 -1.30
N THR A 61 15.69 -2.12 -1.65
CA THR A 61 15.81 -0.74 -1.19
C THR A 61 16.17 0.19 -2.33
N GLY A 62 15.86 1.47 -2.16
CA GLY A 62 16.26 2.51 -3.10
C GLY A 62 16.30 3.87 -2.42
N GLU A 63 16.99 4.81 -3.06
CA GLU A 63 17.09 6.18 -2.58
C GLU A 63 17.17 7.13 -3.78
N GLY A 64 16.35 8.19 -3.76
CA GLY A 64 16.36 9.24 -4.77
C GLY A 64 15.62 8.94 -6.06
N ASP A 65 15.19 7.72 -6.27
CA ASP A 65 14.52 7.28 -7.50
C ASP A 65 13.00 7.34 -7.44
N VAL A 66 12.43 7.25 -6.24
CA VAL A 66 10.98 7.33 -6.02
C VAL A 66 10.74 8.48 -5.05
N THR A 67 10.21 9.58 -5.55
CA THR A 67 10.11 10.83 -4.79
C THR A 67 8.68 11.31 -4.58
N THR A 68 7.68 10.64 -5.16
CA THR A 68 6.28 11.03 -5.01
C THR A 68 5.45 9.86 -4.50
N HIS A 69 4.31 10.15 -3.89
CA HIS A 69 3.36 9.12 -3.47
C HIS A 69 2.86 8.31 -4.67
N GLU A 70 2.62 8.96 -5.79
CA GLU A 70 2.16 8.28 -6.99
C GLU A 70 3.18 7.26 -7.48
N ASP A 71 4.45 7.64 -7.55
CA ASP A 71 5.50 6.73 -7.96
C ASP A 71 5.71 5.60 -6.95
N ALA A 72 5.55 5.90 -5.66
CA ALA A 72 5.62 4.90 -4.61
C ALA A 72 4.53 3.83 -4.80
N ILE A 73 3.30 4.26 -5.05
CA ILE A 73 2.18 3.35 -5.28
C ILE A 73 2.43 2.48 -6.52
N ARG A 74 2.95 3.08 -7.58
CA ARG A 74 3.28 2.33 -8.80
C ARG A 74 4.36 1.29 -8.57
N LEU A 75 5.35 1.63 -7.75
CA LEU A 75 6.39 0.67 -7.40
C LEU A 75 5.80 -0.50 -6.60
N VAL A 76 4.93 -0.23 -5.63
CA VAL A 76 4.25 -1.28 -4.87
C VAL A 76 3.42 -2.16 -5.79
N ASP A 77 2.67 -1.56 -6.71
CA ASP A 77 1.89 -2.30 -7.69
C ASP A 77 2.76 -3.28 -8.49
N ARG A 78 3.88 -2.80 -8.97
CA ARG A 78 4.81 -3.62 -9.75
C ARG A 78 5.44 -4.73 -8.90
N GLU A 79 5.90 -4.40 -7.69
CA GLU A 79 6.59 -5.36 -6.83
C GLU A 79 5.66 -6.44 -6.28
N LEU A 80 4.39 -6.14 -6.13
CA LEU A 80 3.40 -7.11 -5.66
C LEU A 80 2.72 -7.88 -6.79
N GLY A 81 3.12 -7.63 -8.04
CA GLY A 81 2.55 -8.35 -9.19
C GLY A 81 1.17 -7.86 -9.61
N GLY A 82 0.78 -6.66 -9.19
CA GLY A 82 -0.49 -6.04 -9.51
C GLY A 82 -1.43 -5.94 -8.33
N LEU A 83 -1.97 -4.76 -8.11
CA LEU A 83 -2.91 -4.49 -7.02
C LEU A 83 -4.37 -4.74 -7.42
N ALA A 84 -4.63 -4.92 -8.71
CA ALA A 84 -6.00 -5.07 -9.22
C ALA A 84 -6.71 -6.32 -8.70
N GLY A 85 -5.96 -7.34 -8.29
CA GLY A 85 -6.53 -8.59 -7.76
C GLY A 85 -6.81 -8.57 -6.27
N LEU A 86 -6.61 -7.45 -5.59
CA LEU A 86 -6.83 -7.38 -4.16
C LEU A 86 -8.32 -7.38 -3.82
N ALA A 87 -8.69 -8.04 -2.72
CA ALA A 87 -10.06 -8.04 -2.24
C ALA A 87 -10.46 -6.70 -1.65
N ALA A 88 -9.52 -6.02 -0.99
CA ALA A 88 -9.80 -4.72 -0.38
C ALA A 88 -8.50 -3.97 -0.13
N VAL A 89 -8.60 -2.64 -0.02
CA VAL A 89 -7.51 -1.78 0.43
C VAL A 89 -8.03 -0.93 1.57
N GLY A 90 -7.30 -0.97 2.68
CA GLY A 90 -7.57 -0.10 3.80
C GLY A 90 -6.58 1.06 3.81
N PHE A 91 -7.11 2.27 3.87
CA PHE A 91 -6.28 3.47 3.99
C PHE A 91 -6.41 4.06 5.37
N LYS A 92 -5.28 4.45 5.92
CA LYS A 92 -5.24 5.22 7.16
C LYS A 92 -4.43 6.48 6.90
N PRO A 93 -5.06 7.54 6.37
CA PRO A 93 -4.34 8.79 6.16
C PRO A 93 -4.02 9.42 7.51
N VAL A 94 -2.73 9.71 7.72
CA VAL A 94 -2.24 10.19 9.00
C VAL A 94 -2.33 11.70 9.10
N MET A 95 -2.30 12.38 7.97
CA MET A 95 -2.14 13.83 7.91
C MET A 95 -3.35 14.61 7.44
N ALA A 96 -4.37 13.96 6.92
CA ALA A 96 -5.53 14.67 6.38
C ALA A 96 -6.46 15.12 7.51
N ARG A 97 -6.74 16.42 7.56
CA ARG A 97 -7.70 16.96 8.53
C ARG A 97 -9.09 16.45 8.25
N GLY A 98 -9.79 16.05 9.30
CA GLY A 98 -11.16 15.58 9.18
C GLY A 98 -11.30 14.15 8.67
N ILE A 99 -10.19 13.51 8.34
CA ILE A 99 -10.19 12.11 7.96
C ILE A 99 -9.47 11.33 9.04
N SER A 100 -10.17 10.46 9.71
CA SER A 100 -9.60 9.60 10.75
C SER A 100 -10.09 8.18 10.57
N GLY A 101 -9.30 7.24 11.07
CA GLY A 101 -9.62 5.83 11.00
C GLY A 101 -9.23 5.19 9.67
N THR A 102 -9.52 3.91 9.56
CA THR A 102 -9.20 3.13 8.37
C THR A 102 -10.39 3.13 7.42
N GLN A 103 -10.12 3.44 6.17
CA GLN A 103 -11.12 3.37 5.11
C GLN A 103 -10.81 2.18 4.22
N PHE A 104 -11.82 1.38 3.91
CA PHE A 104 -11.66 0.20 3.07
C PHE A 104 -12.27 0.44 1.70
N MET A 105 -11.53 0.05 0.69
CA MET A 105 -11.94 0.14 -0.71
C MET A 105 -11.75 -1.20 -1.37
N ASP A 106 -12.67 -1.54 -2.28
CA ASP A 106 -12.56 -2.73 -3.12
C ASP A 106 -12.54 -2.32 -4.59
N GLY A 107 -12.21 -3.26 -5.46
CA GLY A 107 -12.24 -3.01 -6.89
C GLY A 107 -11.06 -2.20 -7.41
N ARG A 108 -11.26 -0.95 -7.78
CA ARG A 108 -10.27 -0.10 -8.46
C ARG A 108 -9.19 0.41 -7.51
N VAL A 109 -8.42 -0.51 -6.97
CA VAL A 109 -7.47 -0.21 -5.91
C VAL A 109 -6.43 0.82 -6.32
N LEU A 110 -5.77 0.61 -7.45
CA LEU A 110 -4.70 1.49 -7.88
C LEU A 110 -5.21 2.90 -8.16
N ALA A 111 -6.36 3.01 -8.84
CA ALA A 111 -6.96 4.31 -9.12
C ALA A 111 -7.35 5.04 -7.84
N ALA A 112 -7.94 4.33 -6.87
CA ALA A 112 -8.30 4.91 -5.58
C ALA A 112 -7.07 5.40 -4.83
N MET A 113 -5.99 4.62 -4.82
CA MET A 113 -4.74 5.01 -4.18
C MET A 113 -4.14 6.25 -4.84
N GLU A 114 -4.16 6.32 -6.15
CA GLU A 114 -3.66 7.48 -6.89
C GLU A 114 -4.48 8.73 -6.60
N GLU A 115 -5.80 8.63 -6.53
CA GLU A 115 -6.68 9.74 -6.17
C GLU A 115 -6.37 10.25 -4.77
N ILE A 116 -6.19 9.36 -3.81
CA ILE A 116 -5.88 9.74 -2.43
C ILE A 116 -4.52 10.43 -2.37
N SER A 117 -3.52 9.90 -3.06
CA SER A 117 -2.18 10.49 -3.06
C SER A 117 -2.18 11.89 -3.64
N ALA A 118 -3.02 12.17 -4.63
CA ALA A 118 -3.15 13.48 -5.25
C ALA A 118 -3.68 14.55 -4.28
N LEU A 119 -4.36 14.14 -3.21
CA LEU A 119 -4.89 15.05 -2.20
C LEU A 119 -3.88 15.40 -1.11
N LEU A 120 -2.73 14.74 -1.08
CA LEU A 120 -1.72 14.96 -0.05
C LEU A 120 -0.80 16.13 -0.43
N PRO A 121 -0.47 17.02 0.55
CA PRO A 121 0.33 18.22 0.26
C PRO A 121 1.70 17.94 -0.35
N ALA A 122 2.36 16.87 0.06
CA ALA A 122 3.69 16.53 -0.44
C ALA A 122 3.68 16.05 -1.88
N HIS A 123 2.53 15.83 -2.46
CA HIS A 123 2.39 15.40 -3.83
C HIS A 123 2.83 16.49 -4.83
N ASN A 124 2.72 17.73 -4.44
CA ASN A 124 3.05 18.87 -5.30
C ASN A 124 4.56 19.06 -5.44
#